data_72f304c85e69458a523462c8c6355d2d
#
_entry.id   72f304c85e69458a523462c8c6355d2d
#
_cell.length_a   1.000
_cell.length_b   1.000
_cell.length_c   1.000
_cell.angle_alpha   90.00
_cell.angle_beta   90.00
_cell.angle_gamma   90.00
#
_symmetry.space_group_name_H-M   'P 1'
#
loop_
_entity.id
_entity.type
_entity.pdbx_description
1 polymer ?
#
loop_
_entity_poly.entity_id
_entity_poly.type
_entity_poly.pdbx_seq_one_letter_code
_entity_poly.pdbx_strand_id
1 'polypeptide(L)'
;MRSFFCLIVSGFLISLACKAQTNWDPEQHAVIVSERGDGRFTSSYAIVHQLVKNTRPSLSFHSEMRPEEMPVWQSEVRQAMMKLMAFPDYLPEKKPICVSQEKRDGYTLEKWEFYPLPQALSTFLVLRPNHLSKTVPAVLCIPGSGMSKEGLAGEPGISEKLNDNYTSEKVSMALNFVRKGYIAVAVDNPASGEASDLEMYTRGRQYDYEVVSRMLLEIGWSYLGYTSWLDMQVLDWMKQDPDIRKDRIIVSGFSLGTEPLMVLGVLDPSIYAFVYNDFLCQTQERAIVMTKPTEKGYRPFPNSIRHLIPGFWHYFNFPDLVAALAPRPLILTEGGLDRDLELVRKAYSLSGHPENVEIHHYEKYADPALRHFVSVLPEGLDRDTYFQMVNVDGTNHYFKNEFIFKWLDQLFLDL
;
A
#
# COMPACT_ATOMS: atom_id res chain seq x y z
N MET A 1 74.46 -19.16 24.45
CA MET A 1 73.89 -18.12 23.72
C MET A 1 72.62 -18.66 23.07
N ARG A 2 71.49 -18.20 23.51
CA ARG A 2 70.20 -18.89 23.33
C ARG A 2 69.47 -18.36 22.09
N SER A 3 69.17 -19.26 21.17
CA SER A 3 68.34 -19.04 19.99
C SER A 3 66.85 -19.05 20.39
N PHE A 4 66.12 -18.00 20.04
CA PHE A 4 64.67 -17.98 20.16
C PHE A 4 64.05 -18.38 18.80
N PHE A 5 63.37 -19.46 18.78
CA PHE A 5 62.48 -19.92 17.66
C PHE A 5 61.16 -19.18 17.81
N CYS A 6 60.81 -18.40 16.80
CA CYS A 6 59.48 -17.79 16.70
C CYS A 6 58.58 -18.70 15.86
N LEU A 7 57.64 -19.35 16.50
CA LEU A 7 56.58 -20.13 15.83
C LEU A 7 55.47 -19.15 15.39
N ILE A 8 55.32 -18.98 14.09
CA ILE A 8 54.17 -18.33 13.49
C ILE A 8 53.04 -19.33 13.42
N VAL A 9 52.06 -19.20 14.28
CA VAL A 9 50.79 -19.95 14.19
C VAL A 9 49.86 -19.15 13.29
N SER A 10 49.73 -19.59 12.04
CA SER A 10 48.71 -19.09 11.11
C SER A 10 47.32 -19.59 11.56
N GLY A 11 46.61 -18.73 12.28
CA GLY A 11 45.23 -18.97 12.63
C GLY A 11 44.34 -18.81 11.39
N PHE A 12 43.87 -19.89 10.82
CA PHE A 12 42.74 -19.88 9.90
C PHE A 12 41.48 -19.50 10.68
N LEU A 13 41.08 -18.26 10.58
CA LEU A 13 39.75 -17.83 10.99
C LEU A 13 38.75 -18.35 9.93
N ILE A 14 38.21 -19.54 10.17
CA ILE A 14 36.99 -19.99 9.52
C ILE A 14 35.87 -19.14 10.11
N SER A 15 35.43 -18.13 9.36
CA SER A 15 34.20 -17.45 9.65
C SER A 15 33.04 -18.44 9.40
N LEU A 16 32.63 -19.12 10.44
CA LEU A 16 31.33 -19.76 10.48
C LEU A 16 30.29 -18.64 10.38
N ALA A 17 29.82 -18.38 9.17
CA ALA A 17 28.56 -17.69 8.97
C ALA A 17 27.49 -18.57 9.62
N CYS A 18 27.24 -18.32 10.91
CA CYS A 18 26.12 -18.88 11.62
C CYS A 18 24.88 -18.35 10.90
N LYS A 19 24.32 -19.16 9.99
CA LYS A 19 22.92 -19.02 9.60
C LYS A 19 22.15 -19.22 10.89
N ALA A 20 21.78 -18.11 11.51
CA ALA A 20 20.80 -18.13 12.58
C ALA A 20 19.48 -18.54 11.95
N GLN A 21 19.32 -19.82 11.74
CA GLN A 21 18.02 -20.45 11.65
C GLN A 21 17.48 -20.29 13.07
N THR A 22 16.75 -19.20 13.30
CA THR A 22 16.01 -19.03 14.55
C THR A 22 15.00 -20.17 14.54
N ASN A 23 15.27 -21.21 15.32
CA ASN A 23 14.26 -22.19 15.69
C ASN A 23 13.24 -21.41 16.55
N TRP A 24 12.32 -20.76 15.87
CA TRP A 24 11.21 -20.10 16.54
C TRP A 24 10.31 -21.19 17.11
N ASP A 25 10.22 -21.24 18.42
CA ASP A 25 9.29 -22.08 19.11
C ASP A 25 8.09 -21.27 19.60
N PRO A 26 6.91 -21.44 19.00
CA PRO A 26 5.71 -20.68 19.37
C PRO A 26 5.33 -20.84 20.84
N GLU A 27 5.60 -22.01 21.44
CA GLU A 27 5.29 -22.28 22.85
C GLU A 27 6.22 -21.52 23.80
N GLN A 28 7.50 -21.38 23.45
CA GLN A 28 8.47 -20.60 24.22
C GLN A 28 8.31 -19.10 24.06
N HIS A 29 7.70 -18.66 22.95
CA HIS A 29 7.56 -17.26 22.60
C HIS A 29 6.11 -16.76 22.69
N ALA A 30 5.18 -17.58 23.19
CA ALA A 30 3.82 -17.14 23.46
C ALA A 30 3.84 -15.97 24.43
N VAL A 31 3.56 -14.77 23.93
CA VAL A 31 3.68 -13.50 24.69
C VAL A 31 2.45 -13.26 25.58
N ILE A 32 1.36 -13.97 25.29
CA ILE A 32 0.07 -13.78 25.97
C ILE A 32 -0.41 -15.13 26.48
N VAL A 33 -0.02 -15.42 27.74
CA VAL A 33 -0.37 -16.66 28.42
C VAL A 33 -1.23 -16.33 29.64
N SER A 34 -2.25 -17.14 29.90
CA SER A 34 -3.01 -17.03 31.13
C SER A 34 -2.29 -17.71 32.27
N GLU A 35 -2.15 -16.98 33.38
CA GLU A 35 -1.63 -17.54 34.67
C GLU A 35 -2.69 -18.31 35.46
N ARG A 36 -3.95 -18.28 34.98
CA ARG A 36 -5.06 -18.95 35.69
C ARG A 36 -5.22 -20.38 35.16
N GLY A 37 -5.51 -21.29 36.08
CA GLY A 37 -5.75 -22.69 35.71
C GLY A 37 -6.99 -22.94 34.82
N ASP A 38 -7.91 -21.98 34.74
CA ASP A 38 -9.08 -22.02 33.89
C ASP A 38 -8.83 -21.34 32.52
N GLY A 39 -7.61 -20.87 32.21
CA GLY A 39 -7.22 -20.24 30.97
C GLY A 39 -7.77 -18.83 30.73
N ARG A 40 -8.50 -18.24 31.67
CA ARG A 40 -9.10 -16.91 31.53
C ARG A 40 -8.10 -15.80 31.79
N PHE A 41 -8.30 -14.66 31.13
CA PHE A 41 -7.48 -13.45 31.27
C PHE A 41 -8.23 -12.39 32.11
N THR A 42 -7.51 -11.64 32.92
CA THR A 42 -7.97 -10.38 33.52
C THR A 42 -7.46 -9.16 32.72
N SER A 43 -6.36 -9.31 32.00
CA SER A 43 -5.78 -8.26 31.16
C SER A 43 -6.70 -7.92 29.99
N SER A 44 -7.13 -6.66 29.88
CA SER A 44 -7.93 -6.19 28.74
C SER A 44 -7.20 -6.39 27.40
N TYR A 45 -5.88 -6.20 27.38
CA TYR A 45 -5.07 -6.46 26.19
C TYR A 45 -5.18 -7.93 25.74
N ALA A 46 -4.99 -8.87 26.66
CA ALA A 46 -5.07 -10.29 26.36
C ALA A 46 -6.48 -10.72 25.92
N ILE A 47 -7.53 -10.17 26.56
CA ILE A 47 -8.92 -10.43 26.17
C ILE A 47 -9.18 -9.95 24.74
N VAL A 48 -8.81 -8.70 24.42
CA VAL A 48 -9.03 -8.14 23.08
C VAL A 48 -8.17 -8.85 22.04
N HIS A 49 -6.92 -9.20 22.36
CA HIS A 49 -6.08 -10.00 21.49
C HIS A 49 -6.74 -11.35 21.13
N GLN A 50 -7.32 -12.05 22.11
CA GLN A 50 -8.05 -13.31 21.84
C GLN A 50 -9.30 -13.07 20.98
N LEU A 51 -10.02 -11.96 21.18
CA LEU A 51 -11.16 -11.61 20.34
C LEU A 51 -10.71 -11.42 18.89
N VAL A 52 -9.64 -10.66 18.65
CA VAL A 52 -9.07 -10.46 17.30
C VAL A 52 -8.60 -11.77 16.70
N LYS A 53 -7.88 -12.60 17.47
CA LYS A 53 -7.38 -13.91 17.04
C LYS A 53 -8.50 -14.88 16.62
N ASN A 54 -9.66 -14.78 17.28
CA ASN A 54 -10.82 -15.62 17.01
C ASN A 54 -11.77 -15.03 15.94
N THR A 55 -11.57 -13.77 15.55
CA THR A 55 -12.35 -13.16 14.45
C THR A 55 -11.99 -13.83 13.13
N ARG A 56 -13.02 -14.24 12.38
CA ARG A 56 -12.86 -14.83 11.05
C ARG A 56 -13.53 -13.91 10.05
N PRO A 57 -12.80 -13.43 9.03
CA PRO A 57 -13.40 -12.64 7.96
C PRO A 57 -14.45 -13.46 7.21
N SER A 58 -15.66 -12.90 7.05
CA SER A 58 -16.78 -13.60 6.40
C SER A 58 -16.68 -13.64 4.87
N LEU A 59 -15.85 -12.79 4.28
CA LEU A 59 -15.64 -12.65 2.83
C LEU A 59 -14.20 -12.94 2.44
N SER A 60 -13.48 -13.76 3.22
CA SER A 60 -12.16 -14.23 2.80
C SER A 60 -12.26 -15.01 1.50
N PHE A 61 -11.34 -14.71 0.59
CA PHE A 61 -11.13 -15.54 -0.58
C PHE A 61 -10.50 -16.88 -0.16
N HIS A 62 -11.00 -17.99 -0.69
CA HIS A 62 -10.48 -19.31 -0.38
C HIS A 62 -10.20 -20.12 -1.66
N SER A 63 -9.19 -20.97 -1.62
CA SER A 63 -8.71 -21.74 -2.77
C SER A 63 -9.73 -22.73 -3.34
N GLU A 64 -10.74 -23.12 -2.52
CA GLU A 64 -11.82 -24.04 -2.91
C GLU A 64 -12.98 -23.35 -3.65
N MET A 65 -12.94 -22.01 -3.79
CA MET A 65 -13.95 -21.25 -4.52
C MET A 65 -13.98 -21.70 -5.98
N ARG A 66 -15.19 -21.81 -6.53
CA ARG A 66 -15.41 -22.19 -7.93
C ARG A 66 -15.51 -20.94 -8.82
N PRO A 67 -15.17 -21.05 -10.12
CA PRO A 67 -15.22 -19.90 -11.04
C PRO A 67 -16.55 -19.15 -11.05
N GLU A 68 -17.67 -19.88 -10.98
CA GLU A 68 -19.01 -19.29 -10.98
C GLU A 68 -19.37 -18.53 -9.69
N GLU A 69 -18.64 -18.74 -8.61
CA GLU A 69 -18.82 -18.04 -7.32
C GLU A 69 -18.09 -16.69 -7.28
N MET A 70 -17.05 -16.52 -8.10
CA MET A 70 -16.23 -15.32 -8.14
C MET A 70 -17.04 -14.01 -8.30
N PRO A 71 -17.95 -13.87 -9.28
CA PRO A 71 -18.69 -12.62 -9.47
C PRO A 71 -19.60 -12.27 -8.29
N VAL A 72 -20.19 -13.29 -7.64
CA VAL A 72 -21.04 -13.12 -6.45
C VAL A 72 -20.18 -12.63 -5.29
N TRP A 73 -19.09 -13.32 -5.00
CA TRP A 73 -18.14 -12.94 -3.95
C TRP A 73 -17.59 -11.52 -4.15
N GLN A 74 -17.16 -11.17 -5.38
CA GLN A 74 -16.71 -9.81 -5.69
C GLN A 74 -17.79 -8.74 -5.46
N SER A 75 -19.05 -9.08 -5.74
CA SER A 75 -20.19 -8.19 -5.45
C SER A 75 -20.39 -8.00 -3.95
N GLU A 76 -20.27 -9.06 -3.16
CA GLU A 76 -20.38 -9.01 -1.70
C GLU A 76 -19.21 -8.21 -1.08
N VAL A 77 -17.98 -8.42 -1.57
CA VAL A 77 -16.81 -7.63 -1.17
C VAL A 77 -17.03 -6.15 -1.47
N ARG A 78 -17.55 -5.81 -2.65
CA ARG A 78 -17.89 -4.44 -3.03
C ARG A 78 -18.93 -3.82 -2.11
N GLN A 79 -20.00 -4.55 -1.78
CA GLN A 79 -21.06 -4.07 -0.88
C GLN A 79 -20.51 -3.83 0.53
N ALA A 80 -19.70 -4.73 1.06
CA ALA A 80 -19.06 -4.60 2.35
C ALA A 80 -18.07 -3.40 2.36
N MET A 81 -17.28 -3.24 1.29
CA MET A 81 -16.36 -2.12 1.14
C MET A 81 -17.11 -0.78 1.10
N MET A 82 -18.18 -0.66 0.31
CA MET A 82 -19.01 0.54 0.25
C MET A 82 -19.53 0.93 1.63
N LYS A 83 -20.00 -0.06 2.39
CA LYS A 83 -20.49 0.14 3.76
C LYS A 83 -19.38 0.61 4.70
N LEU A 84 -18.18 0.00 4.62
CA LEU A 84 -17.05 0.33 5.49
C LEU A 84 -16.46 1.71 5.20
N MET A 85 -16.47 2.12 3.93
CA MET A 85 -15.94 3.43 3.54
C MET A 85 -16.84 4.58 3.99
N ALA A 86 -18.13 4.31 4.25
CA ALA A 86 -19.09 5.27 4.80
C ALA A 86 -19.04 6.64 4.08
N PHE A 87 -18.97 6.63 2.75
CA PHE A 87 -18.88 7.86 1.97
C PHE A 87 -20.06 8.79 2.27
N PRO A 88 -19.80 10.08 2.49
CA PRO A 88 -20.84 11.05 2.74
C PRO A 88 -21.68 11.29 1.47
N ASP A 89 -22.95 11.57 1.67
CA ASP A 89 -23.85 11.95 0.58
C ASP A 89 -23.74 13.45 0.29
N TYR A 90 -22.58 13.87 -0.22
CA TYR A 90 -22.34 15.23 -0.65
C TYR A 90 -22.16 15.30 -2.17
N LEU A 91 -22.78 16.30 -2.77
CA LEU A 91 -22.50 16.65 -4.16
C LEU A 91 -21.46 17.78 -4.19
N PRO A 92 -20.44 17.68 -5.06
CA PRO A 92 -19.47 18.76 -5.23
C PRO A 92 -20.16 20.09 -5.59
N GLU A 93 -19.73 21.17 -4.95
CA GLU A 93 -20.33 22.50 -5.18
C GLU A 93 -20.13 22.98 -6.63
N LYS A 94 -19.01 22.63 -7.22
CA LYS A 94 -18.65 22.98 -8.60
C LYS A 94 -17.66 21.99 -9.19
N LYS A 95 -17.54 22.03 -10.52
CA LYS A 95 -16.55 21.21 -11.24
C LYS A 95 -15.13 21.63 -10.87
N PRO A 96 -14.16 20.70 -10.93
CA PRO A 96 -12.75 21.05 -10.80
C PRO A 96 -12.33 22.12 -11.81
N ILE A 97 -11.43 23.00 -11.39
CA ILE A 97 -10.91 24.10 -12.21
C ILE A 97 -9.38 24.06 -12.25
N CYS A 98 -8.80 24.28 -13.43
CA CYS A 98 -7.36 24.45 -13.59
C CYS A 98 -6.97 25.87 -13.15
N VAL A 99 -6.11 25.99 -12.14
CA VAL A 99 -5.70 27.29 -11.57
C VAL A 99 -4.31 27.72 -12.01
N SER A 100 -3.48 26.80 -12.47
CA SER A 100 -2.19 27.14 -13.11
C SER A 100 -1.78 26.11 -14.14
N GLN A 101 -1.01 26.56 -15.14
CA GLN A 101 -0.39 25.72 -16.16
C GLN A 101 1.04 26.23 -16.40
N GLU A 102 2.00 25.34 -16.29
CA GLU A 102 3.40 25.65 -16.49
C GLU A 102 4.05 24.63 -17.44
N LYS A 103 4.77 25.13 -18.41
CA LYS A 103 5.52 24.26 -19.34
C LYS A 103 6.74 23.67 -18.67
N ARG A 104 6.95 22.37 -18.89
CA ARG A 104 8.13 21.61 -18.53
C ARG A 104 8.72 20.94 -19.76
N ASP A 105 9.86 20.32 -19.62
CA ASP A 105 10.48 19.55 -20.70
C ASP A 105 9.66 18.30 -21.03
N GLY A 106 9.03 18.31 -22.20
CA GLY A 106 8.18 17.22 -22.71
C GLY A 106 6.72 17.21 -22.23
N TYR A 107 6.34 18.02 -21.24
CA TYR A 107 4.97 18.03 -20.69
C TYR A 107 4.55 19.42 -20.18
N THR A 108 3.26 19.56 -19.91
CA THR A 108 2.68 20.69 -19.19
C THR A 108 2.28 20.23 -17.79
N LEU A 109 2.72 20.93 -16.78
CA LEU A 109 2.27 20.74 -15.40
C LEU A 109 1.06 21.64 -15.14
N GLU A 110 -0.04 21.02 -14.75
CA GLU A 110 -1.29 21.72 -14.42
C GLU A 110 -1.61 21.53 -12.94
N LYS A 111 -2.04 22.58 -12.26
CA LYS A 111 -2.62 22.51 -10.92
C LYS A 111 -4.12 22.70 -11.01
N TRP A 112 -4.85 21.75 -10.42
CA TRP A 112 -6.30 21.74 -10.39
C TRP A 112 -6.81 21.83 -8.96
N GLU A 113 -7.93 22.55 -8.78
CA GLU A 113 -8.70 22.60 -7.54
C GLU A 113 -10.02 21.88 -7.71
N PHE A 114 -10.45 21.15 -6.67
CA PHE A 114 -11.79 20.57 -6.57
C PHE A 114 -12.37 20.75 -5.18
N TYR A 115 -13.67 20.56 -5.03
CA TYR A 115 -14.46 21.00 -3.88
C TYR A 115 -15.27 19.83 -3.34
N PRO A 116 -14.62 18.90 -2.61
CA PRO A 116 -15.21 17.61 -2.24
C PRO A 116 -16.31 17.70 -1.20
N LEU A 117 -16.23 18.64 -0.29
CA LEU A 117 -17.14 18.83 0.84
C LEU A 117 -17.44 20.31 1.00
N PRO A 118 -18.52 20.69 1.70
CA PRO A 118 -18.79 22.11 2.04
C PRO A 118 -17.56 22.75 2.70
N GLN A 119 -17.14 23.91 2.20
CA GLN A 119 -15.97 24.66 2.68
C GLN A 119 -14.63 23.93 2.52
N ALA A 120 -14.57 22.78 1.84
CA ALA A 120 -13.35 22.08 1.56
C ALA A 120 -12.82 22.42 0.16
N LEU A 121 -11.53 22.68 0.10
CA LEU A 121 -10.74 22.79 -1.12
C LEU A 121 -9.67 21.69 -1.07
N SER A 122 -9.55 20.95 -2.15
CA SER A 122 -8.44 20.01 -2.36
C SER A 122 -7.83 20.22 -3.73
N THR A 123 -6.58 19.80 -3.91
CA THR A 123 -5.83 20.03 -5.14
C THR A 123 -5.21 18.75 -5.66
N PHE A 124 -5.00 18.68 -6.96
CA PHE A 124 -4.22 17.65 -7.62
C PHE A 124 -3.38 18.24 -8.75
N LEU A 125 -2.32 17.56 -9.14
CA LEU A 125 -1.47 17.92 -10.26
C LEU A 125 -1.75 17.00 -11.45
N VAL A 126 -1.74 17.58 -12.65
CA VAL A 126 -1.82 16.83 -13.91
C VAL A 126 -0.57 17.11 -14.70
N LEU A 127 0.15 16.06 -15.01
CA LEU A 127 1.28 16.09 -15.90
C LEU A 127 0.80 15.61 -17.27
N ARG A 128 0.65 16.52 -18.22
CA ARG A 128 0.08 16.26 -19.54
C ARG A 128 1.17 16.29 -20.61
N PRO A 129 1.42 15.19 -21.35
CA PRO A 129 2.41 15.21 -22.42
C PRO A 129 2.12 16.29 -23.43
N ASN A 130 3.18 16.98 -23.95
CA ASN A 130 3.03 17.93 -25.04
C ASN A 130 2.66 17.18 -26.34
N HIS A 131 1.90 17.81 -27.21
CA HIS A 131 1.60 17.30 -28.56
C HIS A 131 0.79 15.97 -28.58
N LEU A 132 -0.29 15.90 -27.81
CA LEU A 132 -1.23 14.79 -27.91
C LEU A 132 -1.93 14.83 -29.27
N SER A 133 -1.73 13.80 -30.08
CA SER A 133 -2.41 13.63 -31.38
C SER A 133 -3.68 12.77 -31.27
N LYS A 134 -3.85 12.08 -30.17
CA LYS A 134 -4.99 11.20 -29.82
C LYS A 134 -5.14 11.15 -28.31
N THR A 135 -6.26 10.60 -27.85
CA THR A 135 -6.42 10.28 -26.42
C THR A 135 -5.37 9.24 -25.98
N VAL A 136 -4.84 9.41 -24.77
CA VAL A 136 -3.80 8.54 -24.22
C VAL A 136 -4.26 7.90 -22.91
N PRO A 137 -3.66 6.75 -22.50
CA PRO A 137 -3.88 6.20 -21.17
C PRO A 137 -3.50 7.19 -20.08
N ALA A 138 -4.19 7.11 -18.95
CA ALA A 138 -3.90 7.96 -17.80
C ALA A 138 -3.68 7.14 -16.53
N VAL A 139 -2.91 7.70 -15.60
CA VAL A 139 -2.56 7.06 -14.34
C VAL A 139 -2.90 7.98 -13.18
N LEU A 140 -3.75 7.51 -12.26
CA LEU A 140 -3.92 8.12 -10.95
C LEU A 140 -2.78 7.65 -10.05
N CYS A 141 -1.94 8.58 -9.60
CA CYS A 141 -0.74 8.35 -8.81
C CYS A 141 -1.01 8.69 -7.34
N ILE A 142 -1.10 7.68 -6.48
CA ILE A 142 -1.42 7.83 -5.05
C ILE A 142 -0.15 7.64 -4.22
N PRO A 143 0.24 8.65 -3.40
CA PRO A 143 1.51 8.66 -2.72
C PRO A 143 1.59 7.70 -1.52
N GLY A 144 2.82 7.34 -1.18
CA GLY A 144 3.15 6.70 0.10
C GLY A 144 3.08 7.66 1.28
N SER A 145 3.36 7.13 2.47
CA SER A 145 3.42 7.92 3.70
C SER A 145 4.46 9.03 3.61
N GLY A 146 4.05 10.26 3.92
CA GLY A 146 4.95 11.41 3.98
C GLY A 146 5.40 11.95 2.62
N MET A 147 4.80 11.47 1.55
CA MET A 147 5.00 12.01 0.20
C MET A 147 3.89 12.99 -0.15
N SER A 148 4.17 13.89 -1.10
CA SER A 148 3.19 14.84 -1.64
C SER A 148 3.06 14.68 -3.15
N LYS A 149 1.99 15.24 -3.72
CA LYS A 149 1.78 15.29 -5.17
C LYS A 149 2.92 16.00 -5.91
N GLU A 150 3.53 17.02 -5.29
CA GLU A 150 4.72 17.69 -5.85
C GLU A 150 5.88 16.70 -5.96
N GLY A 151 6.14 15.90 -4.90
CA GLY A 151 7.16 14.86 -4.92
C GLY A 151 6.90 13.83 -6.01
N LEU A 152 5.66 13.39 -6.19
CA LEU A 152 5.29 12.48 -7.29
C LEU A 152 5.51 13.12 -8.67
N ALA A 153 5.33 14.43 -8.78
CA ALA A 153 5.56 15.18 -10.02
C ALA A 153 7.03 15.53 -10.26
N GLY A 154 7.93 15.23 -9.32
CA GLY A 154 9.35 15.63 -9.39
C GLY A 154 9.56 17.14 -9.23
N GLU A 155 8.60 17.81 -8.59
CA GLU A 155 8.62 19.25 -8.32
C GLU A 155 9.07 19.53 -6.89
N PRO A 156 9.62 20.72 -6.62
CA PRO A 156 9.92 21.12 -5.26
C PRO A 156 8.66 21.05 -4.39
N GLY A 157 8.80 20.42 -3.22
CA GLY A 157 7.72 20.42 -2.23
C GLY A 157 7.46 21.82 -1.68
N ILE A 158 6.31 21.99 -1.01
CA ILE A 158 5.94 23.26 -0.38
C ILE A 158 6.80 23.58 0.87
N SER A 159 7.72 22.71 1.27
CA SER A 159 8.74 23.00 2.29
C SER A 159 10.12 22.49 1.88
N GLU A 160 11.16 23.19 2.29
CA GLU A 160 12.57 22.82 2.01
C GLU A 160 12.93 21.41 2.52
N LYS A 161 12.35 20.96 3.63
CA LYS A 161 12.63 19.65 4.21
C LYS A 161 12.11 18.48 3.36
N LEU A 162 11.16 18.73 2.49
CA LEU A 162 10.61 17.72 1.58
C LEU A 162 11.38 17.68 0.25
N ASN A 163 12.19 18.70 -0.05
CA ASN A 163 12.94 18.79 -1.30
C ASN A 163 14.06 17.75 -1.43
N ASP A 164 14.70 17.36 -0.33
CA ASP A 164 15.91 16.51 -0.39
C ASP A 164 15.64 15.07 -0.82
N ASN A 165 14.39 14.59 -0.73
CA ASN A 165 14.04 13.20 -1.00
C ASN A 165 13.25 12.97 -2.29
N TYR A 166 12.74 14.03 -2.94
CA TYR A 166 11.69 13.89 -3.97
C TYR A 166 12.17 14.03 -5.42
N THR A 167 13.43 14.35 -5.67
CA THR A 167 13.95 14.50 -7.04
C THR A 167 14.45 13.20 -7.67
N SER A 168 14.40 12.07 -6.96
CA SER A 168 14.87 10.80 -7.50
C SER A 168 13.74 10.07 -8.27
N GLU A 169 14.10 9.40 -9.38
CA GLU A 169 13.19 8.55 -10.15
C GLU A 169 12.50 7.47 -9.31
N LYS A 170 13.08 7.11 -8.17
CA LYS A 170 12.52 6.16 -7.20
C LYS A 170 11.28 6.67 -6.48
N VAL A 171 11.03 7.98 -6.54
CA VAL A 171 9.95 8.66 -5.81
C VAL A 171 8.99 9.35 -6.77
N SER A 172 9.50 9.93 -7.85
CA SER A 172 8.75 10.78 -8.79
C SER A 172 7.87 9.97 -9.74
N MET A 173 6.94 9.21 -9.18
CA MET A 173 6.07 8.26 -9.91
C MET A 173 5.33 8.94 -11.07
N ALA A 174 4.67 10.07 -10.86
CA ALA A 174 3.90 10.76 -11.90
C ALA A 174 4.80 11.32 -13.01
N LEU A 175 5.98 11.85 -12.66
CA LEU A 175 6.97 12.29 -13.63
C LEU A 175 7.45 11.13 -14.51
N ASN A 176 7.65 9.96 -13.92
CA ASN A 176 8.07 8.77 -14.67
C ASN A 176 7.00 8.34 -15.68
N PHE A 177 5.71 8.38 -15.29
CA PHE A 177 4.60 8.06 -16.18
C PHE A 177 4.47 9.07 -17.33
N VAL A 178 4.53 10.38 -17.05
CA VAL A 178 4.36 11.37 -18.14
C VAL A 178 5.50 11.29 -19.14
N ARG A 179 6.73 10.99 -18.73
CA ARG A 179 7.88 10.76 -19.60
C ARG A 179 7.70 9.55 -20.54
N LYS A 180 6.82 8.62 -20.17
CA LYS A 180 6.41 7.47 -20.97
C LYS A 180 5.16 7.74 -21.82
N GLY A 181 4.65 8.96 -21.83
CA GLY A 181 3.52 9.39 -22.68
C GLY A 181 2.14 9.21 -22.06
N TYR A 182 2.04 8.87 -20.76
CA TYR A 182 0.78 8.82 -20.02
C TYR A 182 0.39 10.22 -19.53
N ILE A 183 -0.90 10.52 -19.42
CA ILE A 183 -1.35 11.60 -18.55
C ILE A 183 -1.25 11.09 -17.13
N ALA A 184 -0.43 11.74 -16.30
CA ALA A 184 -0.27 11.35 -14.90
C ALA A 184 -0.96 12.36 -13.99
N VAL A 185 -1.80 11.85 -13.09
CA VAL A 185 -2.56 12.66 -12.12
C VAL A 185 -2.05 12.34 -10.73
N ALA A 186 -1.44 13.29 -10.07
CA ALA A 186 -0.86 13.14 -8.74
C ALA A 186 -1.74 13.79 -7.66
N VAL A 187 -2.04 13.06 -6.61
CA VAL A 187 -2.85 13.49 -5.47
C VAL A 187 -2.03 13.53 -4.19
N ASP A 188 -2.52 14.26 -3.17
CA ASP A 188 -2.03 14.17 -1.80
C ASP A 188 -2.86 13.18 -0.99
N ASN A 189 -2.23 12.50 -0.05
CA ASN A 189 -2.96 11.88 1.05
C ASN A 189 -3.46 12.97 2.01
N PRO A 190 -4.61 12.81 2.68
CA PRO A 190 -5.06 13.73 3.72
C PRO A 190 -3.98 13.97 4.79
N ALA A 191 -3.94 15.18 5.34
CA ALA A 191 -2.93 15.60 6.32
C ALA A 191 -1.47 15.43 5.83
N SER A 192 -1.26 15.46 4.52
CA SER A 192 0.06 15.44 3.88
C SER A 192 0.14 16.49 2.78
N GLY A 193 1.34 16.88 2.39
CA GLY A 193 1.53 17.85 1.32
C GLY A 193 0.77 19.15 1.61
N GLU A 194 0.09 19.66 0.60
CA GLU A 194 -0.71 20.87 0.71
C GLU A 194 -1.98 20.70 1.57
N ALA A 195 -2.37 19.46 1.83
CA ALA A 195 -3.50 19.12 2.71
C ALA A 195 -3.12 19.04 4.20
N SER A 196 -1.86 19.30 4.57
CA SER A 196 -1.41 19.36 5.96
C SER A 196 -1.59 20.76 6.56
N ASP A 197 -1.56 20.85 7.89
CA ASP A 197 -1.45 22.12 8.58
C ASP A 197 -0.11 22.80 8.24
N LEU A 198 -0.14 24.04 7.76
CA LEU A 198 1.06 24.75 7.28
C LEU A 198 2.16 24.84 8.35
N GLU A 199 1.81 25.03 9.62
CA GLU A 199 2.78 25.11 10.70
C GLU A 199 3.46 23.76 10.93
N MET A 200 2.70 22.68 10.93
CA MET A 200 3.21 21.32 11.05
C MET A 200 4.02 20.92 9.82
N TYR A 201 3.59 21.30 8.66
CA TYR A 201 4.27 21.04 7.40
C TYR A 201 5.66 21.68 7.37
N THR A 202 5.76 22.98 7.69
CA THR A 202 7.05 23.71 7.73
C THR A 202 8.01 23.13 8.75
N ARG A 203 7.52 22.49 9.81
CA ARG A 203 8.33 21.80 10.80
C ARG A 203 8.75 20.40 10.35
N GLY A 204 8.22 19.89 9.21
CA GLY A 204 8.46 18.53 8.72
C GLY A 204 7.93 17.46 9.67
N ARG A 205 6.86 17.73 10.40
CA ARG A 205 6.18 16.80 11.29
C ARG A 205 4.91 16.29 10.60
N GLN A 206 4.66 15.00 10.69
CA GLN A 206 3.51 14.33 10.06
C GLN A 206 2.49 13.87 11.10
N TYR A 207 2.20 14.70 12.09
CA TYR A 207 1.28 14.31 13.16
C TYR A 207 -0.18 14.62 12.88
N ASP A 208 -0.46 15.43 11.86
CA ASP A 208 -1.82 15.82 11.51
C ASP A 208 -2.70 14.62 11.19
N TYR A 209 -2.15 13.59 10.53
CA TYR A 209 -2.91 12.38 10.21
C TYR A 209 -3.44 11.65 11.44
N GLU A 210 -2.73 11.69 12.57
CA GLU A 210 -3.21 11.08 13.82
C GLU A 210 -4.43 11.81 14.35
N VAL A 211 -4.39 13.15 14.36
CA VAL A 211 -5.50 13.99 14.80
C VAL A 211 -6.68 13.82 13.85
N VAL A 212 -6.46 13.97 12.55
CA VAL A 212 -7.49 13.82 11.51
C VAL A 212 -8.14 12.43 11.59
N SER A 213 -7.35 11.36 11.70
CA SER A 213 -7.88 9.99 11.81
C SER A 213 -8.77 9.81 13.04
N ARG A 214 -8.37 10.35 14.20
CA ARG A 214 -9.16 10.27 15.43
C ARG A 214 -10.48 11.02 15.30
N MET A 215 -10.45 12.23 14.74
CA MET A 215 -11.66 13.03 14.51
C MET A 215 -12.61 12.33 13.53
N LEU A 216 -12.09 11.72 12.46
CA LEU A 216 -12.90 10.95 11.51
C LEU A 216 -13.58 9.75 12.18
N LEU A 217 -12.85 9.00 13.03
CA LEU A 217 -13.42 7.86 13.76
C LEU A 217 -14.56 8.29 14.70
N GLU A 218 -14.49 9.47 15.34
CA GLU A 218 -15.55 9.98 16.19
C GLU A 218 -16.87 10.28 15.45
N ILE A 219 -16.78 10.59 14.16
CA ILE A 219 -17.96 10.82 13.30
C ILE A 219 -18.33 9.56 12.48
N GLY A 220 -17.75 8.40 12.79
CA GLY A 220 -18.05 7.14 12.13
C GLY A 220 -17.39 6.96 10.76
N TRP A 221 -16.38 7.76 10.44
CA TRP A 221 -15.62 7.66 9.20
C TRP A 221 -14.18 7.19 9.47
N SER A 222 -13.46 6.75 8.46
CA SER A 222 -12.05 6.36 8.59
C SER A 222 -11.16 7.26 7.72
N TYR A 223 -9.86 7.27 8.05
CA TYR A 223 -8.88 7.97 7.22
C TYR A 223 -8.86 7.40 5.79
N LEU A 224 -8.90 6.07 5.64
CA LEU A 224 -8.95 5.43 4.33
C LEU A 224 -10.26 5.75 3.59
N GLY A 225 -11.39 5.82 4.30
CA GLY A 225 -12.65 6.26 3.72
C GLY A 225 -12.57 7.69 3.18
N TYR A 226 -11.98 8.61 3.95
CA TYR A 226 -11.77 9.98 3.52
C TYR A 226 -10.81 10.08 2.32
N THR A 227 -9.66 9.40 2.37
CA THR A 227 -8.72 9.35 1.25
C THR A 227 -9.39 8.86 -0.02
N SER A 228 -10.06 7.70 0.06
CA SER A 228 -10.73 7.10 -1.09
C SER A 228 -11.86 7.97 -1.63
N TRP A 229 -12.56 8.71 -0.75
CA TRP A 229 -13.56 9.69 -1.16
C TRP A 229 -12.98 10.80 -2.03
N LEU A 230 -11.81 11.33 -1.66
CA LEU A 230 -11.12 12.35 -2.45
C LEU A 230 -10.63 11.79 -3.78
N ASP A 231 -9.99 10.62 -3.75
CA ASP A 231 -9.44 9.97 -4.94
C ASP A 231 -10.51 9.56 -5.95
N MET A 232 -11.69 9.13 -5.48
CA MET A 232 -12.85 8.83 -6.34
C MET A 232 -13.30 10.07 -7.13
N GLN A 233 -13.30 11.25 -6.53
CA GLN A 233 -13.68 12.49 -7.22
C GLN A 233 -12.65 12.89 -8.28
N VAL A 234 -11.36 12.69 -8.00
CA VAL A 234 -10.31 12.90 -9.00
C VAL A 234 -10.43 11.88 -10.14
N LEU A 235 -10.70 10.62 -9.81
CA LEU A 235 -10.95 9.57 -10.81
C LEU A 235 -12.18 9.91 -11.69
N ASP A 236 -13.24 10.44 -11.11
CA ASP A 236 -14.43 10.88 -11.87
C ASP A 236 -14.11 12.09 -12.77
N TRP A 237 -13.23 12.99 -12.35
CA TRP A 237 -12.70 14.03 -13.22
C TRP A 237 -11.89 13.43 -14.38
N MET A 238 -11.00 12.47 -14.12
CA MET A 238 -10.22 11.78 -15.18
C MET A 238 -11.11 11.15 -16.25
N LYS A 239 -12.22 10.56 -15.86
CA LYS A 239 -13.21 9.96 -16.78
C LYS A 239 -13.91 11.01 -17.69
N GLN A 240 -13.88 12.28 -17.29
CA GLN A 240 -14.49 13.39 -18.05
C GLN A 240 -13.48 14.17 -18.89
N ASP A 241 -12.18 14.04 -18.64
CA ASP A 241 -11.13 14.72 -19.39
C ASP A 241 -11.10 14.21 -20.84
N PRO A 242 -11.15 15.13 -21.85
CA PRO A 242 -11.24 14.74 -23.27
C PRO A 242 -9.97 14.10 -23.83
N ASP A 243 -8.82 14.32 -23.22
CA ASP A 243 -7.54 13.78 -23.69
C ASP A 243 -7.25 12.39 -23.10
N ILE A 244 -8.02 11.98 -22.08
CA ILE A 244 -7.85 10.69 -21.42
C ILE A 244 -8.63 9.60 -22.14
N ARG A 245 -7.94 8.50 -22.41
CA ARG A 245 -8.54 7.28 -22.91
C ARG A 245 -9.25 6.56 -21.77
N LYS A 246 -10.58 6.69 -21.71
CA LYS A 246 -11.42 6.29 -20.56
C LYS A 246 -11.39 4.79 -20.24
N ASP A 247 -11.17 3.96 -21.26
CA ASP A 247 -11.03 2.51 -21.15
C ASP A 247 -9.59 2.08 -20.78
N ARG A 248 -8.72 3.02 -20.46
CA ARG A 248 -7.30 2.81 -20.13
C ARG A 248 -6.85 3.71 -18.98
N ILE A 249 -7.67 3.80 -17.93
CA ILE A 249 -7.30 4.46 -16.68
C ILE A 249 -6.66 3.44 -15.76
N ILE A 250 -5.46 3.76 -15.28
CA ILE A 250 -4.66 2.94 -14.37
C ILE A 250 -4.66 3.63 -13.00
N VAL A 251 -4.69 2.85 -11.93
CA VAL A 251 -4.43 3.35 -10.58
C VAL A 251 -3.09 2.78 -10.10
N SER A 252 -2.18 3.67 -9.71
CA SER A 252 -0.85 3.34 -9.20
C SER A 252 -0.72 3.82 -7.77
N GLY A 253 -0.57 2.91 -6.83
CA GLY A 253 -0.34 3.19 -5.42
C GLY A 253 1.06 2.80 -4.99
N PHE A 254 1.70 3.67 -4.21
CA PHE A 254 2.97 3.37 -3.56
C PHE A 254 2.78 3.31 -2.05
N SER A 255 3.25 2.22 -1.40
CA SER A 255 3.17 2.08 0.07
C SER A 255 1.74 2.31 0.58
N LEU A 256 1.52 3.32 1.44
CA LEU A 256 0.18 3.70 1.92
C LEU A 256 -0.84 3.89 0.76
N GLY A 257 -0.38 4.35 -0.40
CA GLY A 257 -1.25 4.56 -1.58
C GLY A 257 -1.84 3.28 -2.17
N THR A 258 -1.34 2.10 -1.79
CA THR A 258 -1.94 0.82 -2.21
C THR A 258 -3.27 0.54 -1.50
N GLU A 259 -3.53 1.16 -0.36
CA GLU A 259 -4.79 0.96 0.36
C GLU A 259 -5.97 1.64 -0.36
N PRO A 260 -5.93 2.95 -0.69
CA PRO A 260 -6.96 3.54 -1.53
C PRO A 260 -7.02 2.89 -2.93
N LEU A 261 -5.90 2.45 -3.52
CA LEU A 261 -5.93 1.66 -4.77
C LEU A 261 -6.84 0.44 -4.64
N MET A 262 -6.72 -0.36 -3.57
CA MET A 262 -7.60 -1.51 -3.34
C MET A 262 -9.07 -1.10 -3.22
N VAL A 263 -9.36 -0.02 -2.49
CA VAL A 263 -10.71 0.49 -2.32
C VAL A 263 -11.30 0.94 -3.67
N LEU A 264 -10.58 1.79 -4.41
CA LEU A 264 -11.00 2.25 -5.73
C LEU A 264 -11.22 1.07 -6.68
N GLY A 265 -10.27 0.13 -6.68
CA GLY A 265 -10.33 -1.06 -7.51
C GLY A 265 -11.55 -1.93 -7.24
N VAL A 266 -11.92 -2.13 -5.98
CA VAL A 266 -13.12 -2.88 -5.59
C VAL A 266 -14.39 -2.12 -5.95
N LEU A 267 -14.41 -0.80 -5.74
CA LEU A 267 -15.62 0.01 -5.91
C LEU A 267 -15.89 0.39 -7.36
N ASP A 268 -14.84 0.62 -8.16
CA ASP A 268 -14.96 1.11 -9.54
C ASP A 268 -14.50 0.06 -10.57
N PRO A 269 -15.43 -0.62 -11.23
CA PRO A 269 -15.10 -1.63 -12.24
C PRO A 269 -14.55 -1.04 -13.56
N SER A 270 -14.61 0.28 -13.76
CA SER A 270 -14.12 0.94 -14.97
C SER A 270 -12.61 1.15 -14.99
N ILE A 271 -11.93 0.99 -13.86
CA ILE A 271 -10.47 1.05 -13.78
C ILE A 271 -9.90 -0.13 -14.57
N TYR A 272 -8.98 0.18 -15.47
CA TYR A 272 -8.41 -0.80 -16.39
C TYR A 272 -7.36 -1.68 -15.75
N ALA A 273 -6.39 -1.08 -15.02
CA ALA A 273 -5.24 -1.82 -14.49
C ALA A 273 -4.71 -1.20 -13.18
N PHE A 274 -3.89 -1.97 -12.45
CA PHE A 274 -3.38 -1.59 -11.14
C PHE A 274 -1.87 -1.79 -11.04
N VAL A 275 -1.20 -0.78 -10.46
CA VAL A 275 0.20 -0.87 -10.05
C VAL A 275 0.24 -0.85 -8.52
N TYR A 276 0.38 -2.02 -7.91
CA TYR A 276 0.46 -2.20 -6.47
C TYR A 276 1.94 -2.26 -6.04
N ASN A 277 2.50 -1.11 -5.65
CA ASN A 277 3.90 -1.02 -5.24
C ASN A 277 4.03 -1.00 -3.72
N ASP A 278 3.84 -2.13 -3.13
CA ASP A 278 4.07 -2.46 -1.71
C ASP A 278 4.12 -3.99 -1.56
N PHE A 279 4.49 -4.46 -0.36
CA PHE A 279 4.34 -5.87 -0.03
C PHE A 279 2.90 -6.19 0.41
N LEU A 280 2.44 -7.38 0.09
CA LEU A 280 1.11 -7.83 0.47
C LEU A 280 1.15 -8.57 1.82
N CYS A 281 0.29 -8.19 2.76
CA CYS A 281 0.17 -8.85 4.06
C CYS A 281 -1.26 -8.84 4.60
N GLN A 282 -1.52 -9.71 5.58
CA GLN A 282 -2.75 -9.70 6.36
C GLN A 282 -2.58 -8.79 7.58
N THR A 283 -3.30 -7.67 7.61
CA THR A 283 -3.20 -6.68 8.70
C THR A 283 -3.70 -7.20 10.04
N GLN A 284 -4.67 -8.11 10.03
CA GLN A 284 -5.14 -8.81 11.23
C GLN A 284 -4.05 -9.72 11.81
N GLU A 285 -3.42 -10.57 10.98
CA GLU A 285 -2.32 -11.43 11.43
C GLU A 285 -1.16 -10.60 11.95
N ARG A 286 -0.78 -9.52 11.25
CA ARG A 286 0.26 -8.59 11.72
C ARG A 286 -0.04 -8.08 13.14
N ALA A 287 -1.30 -7.74 13.44
CA ALA A 287 -1.70 -7.29 14.77
C ALA A 287 -1.66 -8.41 15.83
N ILE A 288 -1.90 -9.67 15.43
CA ILE A 288 -1.83 -10.83 16.32
C ILE A 288 -0.39 -11.22 16.63
N VAL A 289 0.51 -11.17 15.65
CA VAL A 289 1.86 -11.72 15.82
C VAL A 289 2.89 -10.71 16.30
N MET A 290 2.73 -9.40 15.99
CA MET A 290 3.64 -8.35 16.44
C MET A 290 3.32 -7.89 17.87
N THR A 291 3.52 -8.77 18.82
CA THR A 291 3.14 -8.57 20.24
C THR A 291 4.30 -8.42 21.20
N LYS A 292 5.56 -8.36 20.68
CA LYS A 292 6.74 -8.17 21.52
C LYS A 292 6.66 -6.83 22.26
N PRO A 293 6.77 -6.83 23.59
CA PRO A 293 6.81 -5.58 24.34
C PRO A 293 8.06 -4.76 24.00
N THR A 294 7.93 -3.45 24.08
CA THR A 294 9.08 -2.55 24.06
C THR A 294 9.91 -2.69 25.33
N GLU A 295 11.10 -2.10 25.37
CA GLU A 295 11.94 -2.03 26.59
C GLU A 295 11.21 -1.40 27.78
N LYS A 296 10.22 -0.53 27.53
CA LYS A 296 9.39 0.10 28.54
C LYS A 296 8.18 -0.77 28.97
N GLY A 297 8.06 -1.98 28.44
CA GLY A 297 7.04 -2.95 28.83
C GLY A 297 5.66 -2.77 28.19
N TYR A 298 5.44 -1.79 27.31
CA TYR A 298 4.18 -1.67 26.59
C TYR A 298 4.26 -2.36 25.20
N ARG A 299 3.11 -2.79 24.68
CA ARG A 299 3.00 -3.38 23.35
C ARG A 299 2.46 -2.34 22.37
N PRO A 300 3.27 -1.90 21.39
CA PRO A 300 2.79 -0.97 20.38
C PRO A 300 1.79 -1.70 19.45
N PHE A 301 0.74 -1.00 19.03
CA PHE A 301 -0.11 -1.52 17.97
C PHE A 301 0.62 -1.39 16.61
N PRO A 302 0.76 -2.48 15.84
CA PRO A 302 1.66 -2.47 14.67
C PRO A 302 1.10 -1.75 13.45
N ASN A 303 -0.23 -1.56 13.39
CA ASN A 303 -0.88 -0.86 12.30
C ASN A 303 -1.04 0.63 12.66
N SER A 304 -0.68 1.53 11.74
CA SER A 304 -0.95 2.95 11.93
C SER A 304 -2.45 3.22 12.04
N ILE A 305 -2.84 4.27 12.75
CA ILE A 305 -4.24 4.69 12.86
C ILE A 305 -4.89 4.94 11.48
N ARG A 306 -4.11 5.29 10.47
CA ARG A 306 -4.58 5.46 9.07
C ARG A 306 -5.14 4.17 8.46
N HIS A 307 -4.65 3.02 8.91
CA HIS A 307 -5.11 1.71 8.45
C HIS A 307 -6.35 1.22 9.18
N LEU A 308 -6.83 1.94 10.22
CA LEU A 308 -7.92 1.47 11.05
C LEU A 308 -9.28 1.81 10.41
N ILE A 309 -10.00 0.75 10.10
CA ILE A 309 -11.38 0.83 9.60
C ILE A 309 -12.23 0.01 10.56
N PRO A 310 -13.18 0.61 11.29
CA PRO A 310 -14.04 -0.13 12.21
C PRO A 310 -14.75 -1.30 11.51
N GLY A 311 -14.57 -2.52 12.04
CA GLY A 311 -15.20 -3.72 11.50
C GLY A 311 -14.54 -4.36 10.28
N PHE A 312 -13.38 -3.85 9.80
CA PHE A 312 -12.71 -4.33 8.60
C PHE A 312 -12.44 -5.85 8.65
N TRP A 313 -11.86 -6.34 9.74
CA TRP A 313 -11.51 -7.76 9.86
C TRP A 313 -12.69 -8.71 10.04
N HIS A 314 -13.91 -8.22 10.14
CA HIS A 314 -15.11 -9.07 10.06
C HIS A 314 -15.44 -9.51 8.64
N TYR A 315 -14.88 -8.83 7.64
CA TYR A 315 -15.18 -9.09 6.24
C TYR A 315 -14.01 -9.68 5.47
N PHE A 316 -12.83 -9.08 5.51
CA PHE A 316 -11.68 -9.46 4.68
C PHE A 316 -10.35 -8.97 5.24
N ASN A 317 -9.25 -9.39 4.61
CA ASN A 317 -7.91 -8.84 4.74
C ASN A 317 -7.40 -8.30 3.39
N PHE A 318 -6.21 -7.72 3.32
CA PHE A 318 -5.67 -7.14 2.08
C PHE A 318 -5.53 -8.14 0.92
N PRO A 319 -5.05 -9.40 1.13
CA PRO A 319 -5.02 -10.37 0.04
C PRO A 319 -6.37 -10.63 -0.60
N ASP A 320 -7.47 -10.60 0.17
CA ASP A 320 -8.83 -10.78 -0.34
C ASP A 320 -9.22 -9.61 -1.26
N LEU A 321 -8.87 -8.37 -0.88
CA LEU A 321 -9.15 -7.19 -1.70
C LEU A 321 -8.36 -7.19 -2.99
N VAL A 322 -7.09 -7.59 -2.95
CA VAL A 322 -6.25 -7.71 -4.15
C VAL A 322 -6.75 -8.83 -5.06
N ALA A 323 -7.19 -9.97 -4.48
CA ALA A 323 -7.85 -11.05 -5.22
C ALA A 323 -9.15 -10.58 -5.91
N ALA A 324 -9.90 -9.67 -5.27
CA ALA A 324 -11.14 -9.11 -5.82
C ALA A 324 -10.92 -8.19 -7.03
N LEU A 325 -9.69 -7.77 -7.33
CA LEU A 325 -9.36 -6.98 -8.51
C LEU A 325 -9.36 -7.80 -9.80
N ALA A 326 -9.26 -9.13 -9.72
CA ALA A 326 -9.32 -10.01 -10.88
C ALA A 326 -10.64 -9.81 -11.68
N PRO A 327 -10.61 -9.93 -13.02
CA PRO A 327 -9.50 -10.31 -13.91
C PRO A 327 -8.68 -9.13 -14.44
N ARG A 328 -8.85 -7.93 -13.92
CA ARG A 328 -8.19 -6.72 -14.44
C ARG A 328 -6.68 -6.79 -14.23
N PRO A 329 -5.85 -6.31 -15.20
CA PRO A 329 -4.41 -6.39 -15.09
C PRO A 329 -3.85 -5.78 -13.80
N LEU A 330 -2.96 -6.50 -13.15
CA LEU A 330 -2.31 -6.13 -11.89
C LEU A 330 -0.84 -6.48 -11.92
N ILE A 331 0.01 -5.52 -11.54
CA ILE A 331 1.39 -5.81 -11.12
C ILE A 331 1.56 -5.53 -9.63
N LEU A 332 2.16 -6.47 -8.91
CA LEU A 332 2.55 -6.37 -7.51
C LEU A 332 4.09 -6.46 -7.45
N THR A 333 4.75 -5.46 -6.85
CA THR A 333 6.19 -5.27 -7.08
C THR A 333 7.10 -5.57 -5.88
N GLU A 334 6.54 -5.78 -4.70
CA GLU A 334 7.33 -5.99 -3.47
C GLU A 334 6.97 -7.28 -2.71
N GLY A 335 6.22 -8.16 -3.34
CA GLY A 335 5.95 -9.51 -2.84
C GLY A 335 5.16 -9.57 -1.54
N GLY A 336 5.62 -10.38 -0.61
CA GLY A 336 4.96 -10.78 0.64
C GLY A 336 5.14 -12.26 0.91
N LEU A 337 4.29 -12.87 1.73
CA LEU A 337 4.25 -14.31 1.91
C LEU A 337 3.67 -15.01 0.69
N ASP A 338 4.35 -16.04 0.22
CA ASP A 338 3.90 -16.80 -0.96
C ASP A 338 2.47 -17.33 -0.81
N ARG A 339 2.04 -17.75 0.38
CA ARG A 339 0.66 -18.21 0.64
C ARG A 339 -0.40 -17.14 0.32
N ASP A 340 -0.11 -15.86 0.64
CA ASP A 340 -1.03 -14.75 0.38
C ASP A 340 -1.03 -14.36 -1.11
N LEU A 341 0.15 -14.44 -1.74
CA LEU A 341 0.32 -14.21 -3.18
C LEU A 341 -0.33 -15.32 -4.03
N GLU A 342 -0.30 -16.57 -3.56
CA GLU A 342 -0.97 -17.69 -4.23
C GLU A 342 -2.50 -17.56 -4.20
N LEU A 343 -3.08 -16.95 -3.16
CA LEU A 343 -4.51 -16.62 -3.17
C LEU A 343 -4.86 -15.66 -4.32
N VAL A 344 -4.03 -14.64 -4.52
CA VAL A 344 -4.21 -13.71 -5.64
C VAL A 344 -4.07 -14.42 -6.98
N ARG A 345 -3.00 -15.21 -7.19
CA ARG A 345 -2.84 -16.01 -8.43
C ARG A 345 -4.03 -16.93 -8.68
N LYS A 346 -4.54 -17.56 -7.63
CA LYS A 346 -5.71 -18.43 -7.72
C LYS A 346 -6.96 -17.68 -8.18
N ALA A 347 -7.20 -16.47 -7.64
CA ALA A 347 -8.33 -15.63 -8.05
C ALA A 347 -8.27 -15.28 -9.55
N TYR A 348 -7.08 -14.92 -10.05
CA TYR A 348 -6.87 -14.64 -11.46
C TYR A 348 -7.06 -15.89 -12.34
N SER A 349 -6.59 -17.06 -11.87
CA SER A 349 -6.84 -18.33 -12.56
C SER A 349 -8.32 -18.67 -12.62
N LEU A 350 -9.07 -18.50 -11.51
CA LEU A 350 -10.52 -18.75 -11.46
C LEU A 350 -11.30 -17.79 -12.36
N SER A 351 -10.81 -16.58 -12.54
CA SER A 351 -11.40 -15.58 -13.45
C SER A 351 -11.08 -15.85 -14.93
N GLY A 352 -10.31 -16.89 -15.22
CA GLY A 352 -9.92 -17.27 -16.59
C GLY A 352 -8.78 -16.44 -17.18
N HIS A 353 -8.12 -15.60 -16.39
CA HIS A 353 -7.07 -14.66 -16.82
C HIS A 353 -5.82 -14.72 -15.94
N PRO A 354 -5.17 -15.90 -15.80
CA PRO A 354 -3.96 -16.02 -14.98
C PRO A 354 -2.81 -15.13 -15.47
N GLU A 355 -2.80 -14.77 -16.75
CA GLU A 355 -1.80 -13.89 -17.38
C GLU A 355 -1.92 -12.42 -16.94
N ASN A 356 -3.06 -12.02 -16.37
CA ASN A 356 -3.32 -10.64 -15.98
C ASN A 356 -2.73 -10.27 -14.60
N VAL A 357 -2.02 -11.18 -13.93
CA VAL A 357 -1.32 -10.88 -12.68
C VAL A 357 0.17 -11.15 -12.79
N GLU A 358 0.97 -10.11 -12.54
CA GLU A 358 2.43 -10.20 -12.45
C GLU A 358 2.87 -9.87 -11.03
N ILE A 359 3.72 -10.71 -10.43
CA ILE A 359 4.16 -10.56 -9.04
C ILE A 359 5.68 -10.66 -8.99
N HIS A 360 6.30 -9.59 -8.47
CA HIS A 360 7.71 -9.51 -8.17
C HIS A 360 7.93 -9.45 -6.66
N HIS A 361 9.06 -9.95 -6.22
CA HIS A 361 9.56 -9.80 -4.86
C HIS A 361 10.68 -8.75 -4.82
N TYR A 362 11.03 -8.30 -3.63
CA TYR A 362 12.29 -7.58 -3.45
C TYR A 362 13.46 -8.40 -4.00
N GLU A 363 14.46 -7.74 -4.53
CA GLU A 363 15.64 -8.40 -5.13
C GLU A 363 16.26 -9.45 -4.17
N LYS A 364 16.36 -9.11 -2.89
CA LYS A 364 16.84 -10.03 -1.83
C LYS A 364 16.06 -11.35 -1.75
N TYR A 365 14.80 -11.34 -2.12
CA TYR A 365 13.87 -12.47 -2.05
C TYR A 365 13.39 -12.92 -3.43
N ALA A 366 14.06 -12.50 -4.51
CA ALA A 366 13.71 -12.89 -5.88
C ALA A 366 13.91 -14.40 -6.07
N ASP A 367 15.00 -14.95 -5.52
CA ASP A 367 15.22 -16.40 -5.47
C ASP A 367 14.28 -17.06 -4.44
N PRO A 368 13.39 -17.98 -4.83
CA PRO A 368 12.54 -18.71 -3.91
C PRO A 368 13.30 -19.40 -2.76
N ALA A 369 14.53 -19.86 -2.99
CA ALA A 369 15.33 -20.50 -1.96
C ALA A 369 15.74 -19.56 -0.79
N LEU A 370 15.62 -18.25 -0.99
CA LEU A 370 15.95 -17.24 0.02
C LEU A 370 14.70 -16.73 0.76
N ARG A 371 13.49 -17.17 0.36
CA ARG A 371 12.24 -16.77 1.00
C ARG A 371 11.92 -17.59 2.23
N HIS A 372 11.22 -16.97 3.13
CA HIS A 372 10.59 -17.66 4.25
C HIS A 372 9.22 -18.20 3.80
N PHE A 373 9.06 -19.52 3.87
CA PHE A 373 7.79 -20.20 3.60
C PHE A 373 7.12 -20.51 4.94
N VAL A 374 6.23 -19.62 5.38
CA VAL A 374 5.57 -19.76 6.68
C VAL A 374 4.07 -19.84 6.45
N SER A 375 3.45 -20.93 6.86
CA SER A 375 1.99 -21.09 6.80
C SER A 375 1.29 -20.29 7.90
N VAL A 376 1.87 -20.21 9.10
CA VAL A 376 1.38 -19.46 10.25
C VAL A 376 2.57 -18.75 10.87
N LEU A 377 2.45 -17.43 11.02
CA LEU A 377 3.46 -16.62 11.71
C LEU A 377 3.36 -16.84 13.23
N PRO A 378 4.52 -16.92 13.93
CA PRO A 378 4.52 -17.03 15.39
C PRO A 378 4.17 -15.69 16.05
N GLU A 379 3.59 -15.75 17.25
CA GLU A 379 3.37 -14.56 18.08
C GLU A 379 4.67 -14.08 18.75
N GLY A 380 4.70 -12.85 19.24
CA GLY A 380 5.84 -12.28 19.96
C GLY A 380 6.90 -11.64 19.06
N LEU A 381 6.59 -11.39 17.81
CA LEU A 381 7.50 -10.72 16.88
C LEU A 381 7.64 -9.23 17.22
N ASP A 382 8.85 -8.69 17.01
CA ASP A 382 9.06 -7.28 16.77
C ASP A 382 8.92 -6.96 15.27
N ARG A 383 9.01 -5.66 14.95
CA ARG A 383 8.82 -5.17 13.59
C ARG A 383 9.85 -5.75 12.60
N ASP A 384 11.11 -5.76 12.98
CA ASP A 384 12.19 -6.15 12.08
C ASP A 384 12.14 -7.65 11.79
N THR A 385 11.89 -8.45 12.82
CA THR A 385 11.70 -9.89 12.68
C THR A 385 10.46 -10.21 11.83
N TYR A 386 9.35 -9.48 12.05
CA TYR A 386 8.16 -9.63 11.23
C TYR A 386 8.46 -9.37 9.76
N PHE A 387 9.08 -8.22 9.42
CA PHE A 387 9.41 -7.89 8.03
C PHE A 387 10.31 -8.93 7.39
N GLN A 388 11.31 -9.42 8.12
CA GLN A 388 12.16 -10.49 7.62
C GLN A 388 11.35 -11.76 7.31
N MET A 389 10.44 -12.17 8.21
CA MET A 389 9.62 -13.38 8.05
C MET A 389 8.59 -13.26 6.93
N VAL A 390 8.12 -12.07 6.61
CA VAL A 390 7.19 -11.83 5.50
C VAL A 390 7.88 -11.42 4.19
N ASN A 391 9.19 -11.64 4.10
CA ASN A 391 10.00 -11.40 2.90
C ASN A 391 10.05 -9.92 2.46
N VAL A 392 10.09 -9.00 3.42
CA VAL A 392 10.18 -7.56 3.17
C VAL A 392 11.61 -7.07 3.35
N ASP A 393 12.09 -6.30 2.39
CA ASP A 393 13.34 -5.55 2.45
C ASP A 393 13.04 -4.04 2.50
N GLY A 394 12.84 -3.51 3.70
CA GLY A 394 12.47 -2.12 3.91
C GLY A 394 13.52 -1.09 3.44
N THR A 395 14.78 -1.51 3.21
CA THR A 395 15.83 -0.63 2.66
C THR A 395 15.65 -0.42 1.16
N ASN A 396 14.94 -1.32 0.48
CA ASN A 396 14.65 -1.29 -0.94
C ASN A 396 13.17 -0.99 -1.24
N HIS A 397 12.48 -0.29 -0.34
CA HIS A 397 11.11 0.16 -0.51
C HIS A 397 11.08 1.48 -1.29
N TYR A 398 10.87 1.39 -2.60
CA TYR A 398 10.81 2.52 -3.54
C TYR A 398 9.98 2.14 -4.78
N PHE A 399 9.61 3.13 -5.61
CA PHE A 399 8.84 2.89 -6.83
C PHE A 399 9.66 2.11 -7.85
N LYS A 400 9.16 0.92 -8.28
CA LYS A 400 9.88 -0.07 -9.09
C LYS A 400 9.70 0.17 -10.58
N ASN A 401 10.28 1.26 -11.09
CA ASN A 401 10.17 1.67 -12.49
C ASN A 401 10.46 0.55 -13.48
N GLU A 402 11.52 -0.21 -13.25
CA GLU A 402 12.02 -1.25 -14.15
C GLU A 402 11.01 -2.38 -14.38
N PHE A 403 10.27 -2.79 -13.35
CA PHE A 403 9.23 -3.82 -13.49
C PHE A 403 7.95 -3.22 -14.06
N ILE A 404 7.54 -2.08 -13.54
CA ILE A 404 6.26 -1.44 -13.87
C ILE A 404 6.22 -1.05 -15.34
N PHE A 405 7.25 -0.36 -15.85
CA PHE A 405 7.23 0.07 -17.24
C PHE A 405 7.42 -1.08 -18.24
N LYS A 406 8.22 -2.09 -17.88
CA LYS A 406 8.30 -3.31 -18.70
C LYS A 406 6.96 -4.02 -18.82
N TRP A 407 6.24 -4.15 -17.71
CA TRP A 407 4.89 -4.73 -17.68
C TRP A 407 3.89 -3.89 -18.49
N LEU A 408 3.90 -2.56 -18.33
CA LEU A 408 3.02 -1.66 -19.09
C LEU A 408 3.32 -1.68 -20.58
N ASP A 409 4.60 -1.72 -20.98
CA ASP A 409 4.99 -1.84 -22.38
C ASP A 409 4.41 -3.13 -23.00
N GLN A 410 4.39 -4.25 -22.26
CA GLN A 410 3.76 -5.50 -22.68
C GLN A 410 2.23 -5.39 -22.73
N LEU A 411 1.62 -4.78 -21.71
CA LEU A 411 0.17 -4.61 -21.61
C LEU A 411 -0.41 -3.75 -22.74
N PHE A 412 0.40 -2.86 -23.33
CA PHE A 412 -0.01 -1.92 -24.38
C PHE A 412 0.67 -2.18 -25.73
N LEU A 413 1.31 -3.33 -25.92
CA LEU A 413 1.97 -3.69 -27.19
C LEU A 413 1.03 -3.66 -28.42
N ASP A 414 -0.26 -3.87 -28.22
CA ASP A 414 -1.28 -3.93 -29.27
C ASP A 414 -1.99 -2.58 -29.50
N LEU A 415 -1.47 -1.47 -28.98
CA LEU A 415 -2.04 -0.12 -29.05
C LEU A 415 -1.20 0.86 -29.85
#